data_1585dff982067e3e4c687f6e5e5483df
#
_entry.id   1585dff982067e3e4c687f6e5e5483df
#
_cell.length_a   1.000
_cell.length_b   1.000
_cell.length_c   1.000
_cell.angle_alpha   90.00
_cell.angle_beta   90.00
_cell.angle_gamma   90.00
#
_symmetry.space_group_name_H-M   'P 1'
#
loop_
_entity.id
_entity.type
_entity.pdbx_description
1 polymer ?
#
loop_
_entity_poly.entity_id
_entity_poly.type
_entity_poly.pdbx_seq_one_letter_code
_entity_poly.pdbx_strand_id
1 'polypeptide(L)'
;IPLIIQIILFYNFFPLIGIYLDAFEAGTVVLTIYCSSLMAFVFRGGLDSVETVTRRAARSLGMTYFQDLRYIVFPIGLRAILPSWTGVALGVLKDSALVSVIGYVELLRASQILITRTQQPFLILTVVGLFYFSLSYPIARFSDHIEKKWQND
;
A
#
# COMPACT_ATOMS: atom_id res chain seq x y z
N ILE A 1 12.00 -8.39 -5.22
CA ILE A 1 13.06 -7.39 -5.53
C ILE A 1 12.80 -6.18 -4.65
N PRO A 2 13.82 -5.60 -3.99
CA PRO A 2 13.66 -4.38 -3.19
C PRO A 2 13.11 -3.22 -4.05
N LEU A 3 12.15 -2.48 -3.52
CA LEU A 3 11.46 -1.41 -4.27
C LEU A 3 12.42 -0.34 -4.81
N ILE A 4 13.43 0.03 -4.03
CA ILE A 4 14.42 1.01 -4.45
C ILE A 4 15.17 0.57 -5.72
N ILE A 5 15.50 -0.73 -5.83
CA ILE A 5 16.15 -1.29 -7.01
C ILE A 5 15.19 -1.26 -8.20
N GLN A 6 13.91 -1.56 -7.99
CA GLN A 6 12.90 -1.46 -9.05
C GLN A 6 12.80 -0.04 -9.59
N ILE A 7 12.73 0.98 -8.69
CA ILE A 7 12.66 2.39 -9.10
C ILE A 7 13.87 2.79 -9.96
N ILE A 8 15.08 2.48 -9.50
CA ILE A 8 16.32 2.80 -10.23
C ILE A 8 16.37 2.06 -11.56
N LEU A 9 16.04 0.76 -11.57
CA LEU A 9 16.09 -0.07 -12.78
C LEU A 9 15.11 0.47 -13.84
N PHE A 10 13.86 0.69 -13.48
CA PHE A 10 12.84 1.16 -14.42
C PHE A 10 13.17 2.57 -14.96
N TYR A 11 13.59 3.47 -14.10
CA TYR A 11 13.96 4.82 -14.51
C TYR A 11 15.10 4.85 -15.53
N ASN A 12 16.08 3.96 -15.40
CA ASN A 12 17.20 3.86 -16.34
C ASN A 12 16.86 2.98 -17.58
N PHE A 13 15.92 2.04 -17.46
CA PHE A 13 15.56 1.14 -18.54
C PHE A 13 14.63 1.77 -19.58
N PHE A 14 13.64 2.56 -19.15
CA PHE A 14 12.67 3.15 -20.07
C PHE A 14 13.29 3.98 -21.19
N PRO A 15 14.30 4.84 -20.96
CA PRO A 15 14.97 5.57 -22.04
C PRO A 15 15.63 4.67 -23.09
N LEU A 16 16.11 3.47 -22.71
CA LEU A 16 16.74 2.52 -23.63
C LEU A 16 15.77 1.96 -24.68
N ILE A 17 14.47 1.92 -24.33
CA ILE A 17 13.41 1.49 -25.25
C ILE A 17 12.66 2.67 -25.89
N GLY A 18 13.21 3.89 -25.78
CA GLY A 18 12.64 5.09 -26.37
C GLY A 18 11.49 5.74 -25.58
N ILE A 19 11.26 5.31 -24.34
CA ILE A 19 10.23 5.88 -23.46
C ILE A 19 10.91 6.81 -22.45
N TYR A 20 10.73 8.11 -22.62
CA TYR A 20 11.30 9.12 -21.73
C TYR A 20 10.25 9.54 -20.70
N LEU A 21 10.40 9.08 -19.46
CA LEU A 21 9.57 9.44 -18.32
C LEU A 21 10.34 10.38 -17.40
N ASP A 22 9.67 11.38 -16.85
CA ASP A 22 10.24 12.15 -15.76
C ASP A 22 10.30 11.35 -14.45
N ALA A 23 10.93 11.89 -13.41
CA ALA A 23 11.08 11.19 -12.13
C ALA A 23 9.75 10.94 -11.43
N PHE A 24 8.77 11.83 -11.60
CA PHE A 24 7.41 11.65 -11.05
C PHE A 24 6.66 10.54 -11.76
N GLU A 25 6.67 10.56 -13.10
CA GLU A 25 5.99 9.55 -13.92
C GLU A 25 6.58 8.16 -13.69
N ALA A 26 7.92 8.03 -13.76
CA ALA A 26 8.59 6.76 -13.51
C ALA A 26 8.33 6.22 -12.10
N GLY A 27 8.44 7.08 -11.08
CA GLY A 27 8.13 6.73 -9.70
C GLY A 27 6.69 6.28 -9.52
N THR A 28 5.73 6.99 -10.12
CA THR A 28 4.32 6.67 -10.07
C THR A 28 4.02 5.31 -10.71
N VAL A 29 4.57 5.03 -11.89
CA VAL A 29 4.40 3.73 -12.57
C VAL A 29 4.92 2.59 -11.70
N VAL A 30 6.15 2.71 -11.19
CA VAL A 30 6.76 1.66 -10.37
C VAL A 30 6.01 1.44 -9.07
N LEU A 31 5.64 2.50 -8.35
CA LEU A 31 4.85 2.40 -7.13
C LEU A 31 3.47 1.79 -7.38
N THR A 32 2.85 2.11 -8.52
CA THR A 32 1.56 1.53 -8.90
C THR A 32 1.68 0.02 -9.15
N ILE A 33 2.68 -0.43 -9.90
CA ILE A 33 2.93 -1.86 -10.16
C ILE A 33 3.23 -2.59 -8.83
N TYR A 34 4.07 -2.00 -7.99
CA TYR A 34 4.43 -2.56 -6.69
C TYR A 34 3.20 -2.68 -5.77
N CYS A 35 2.43 -1.59 -5.61
CA CYS A 35 1.21 -1.58 -4.81
C CYS A 35 0.17 -2.58 -5.34
N SER A 36 -0.03 -2.66 -6.67
CA SER A 36 -0.96 -3.59 -7.28
C SER A 36 -0.59 -5.04 -7.00
N SER A 37 0.70 -5.38 -7.03
CA SER A 37 1.17 -6.73 -6.71
C SER A 37 0.94 -7.09 -5.24
N LEU A 38 1.21 -6.16 -4.31
CA LEU A 38 0.90 -6.36 -2.88
C LEU A 38 -0.60 -6.51 -2.65
N MET A 39 -1.42 -5.67 -3.30
CA MET A 39 -2.88 -5.76 -3.20
C MET A 39 -3.41 -7.10 -3.71
N ALA A 40 -2.85 -7.65 -4.79
CA ALA A 40 -3.23 -8.96 -5.29
C ALA A 40 -3.01 -10.06 -4.23
N PHE A 41 -1.90 -10.02 -3.50
CA PHE A 41 -1.64 -10.94 -2.38
C PHE A 41 -2.62 -10.74 -1.23
N VAL A 42 -2.90 -9.50 -0.85
CA VAL A 42 -3.86 -9.18 0.22
C VAL A 42 -5.26 -9.67 -0.13
N PHE A 43 -5.73 -9.40 -1.35
CA PHE A 43 -7.04 -9.87 -1.81
C PHE A 43 -7.12 -11.39 -1.85
N ARG A 44 -6.10 -12.04 -2.40
CA ARG A 44 -6.05 -13.50 -2.42
C ARG A 44 -6.09 -14.08 -0.99
N GLY A 45 -5.25 -13.57 -0.09
CA GLY A 45 -5.23 -14.03 1.31
C GLY A 45 -6.57 -13.86 2.01
N GLY A 46 -7.27 -12.73 1.78
CA GLY A 46 -8.60 -12.50 2.33
C GLY A 46 -9.67 -13.44 1.77
N LEU A 47 -9.65 -13.73 0.46
CA LEU A 47 -10.59 -14.69 -0.13
C LEU A 47 -10.30 -16.12 0.32
N ASP A 48 -9.02 -16.49 0.46
CA ASP A 48 -8.59 -17.81 0.92
C ASP A 48 -8.83 -18.01 2.44
N SER A 49 -9.02 -16.94 3.21
CA SER A 49 -9.35 -17.02 4.66
C SER A 49 -10.74 -17.59 4.95
N VAL A 50 -11.64 -17.60 3.94
CA VAL A 50 -12.98 -18.15 4.11
C VAL A 50 -12.92 -19.67 4.17
N GLU A 51 -13.32 -20.21 5.30
CA GLU A 51 -13.26 -21.66 5.56
C GLU A 51 -14.00 -22.46 4.48
N THR A 52 -13.33 -23.52 4.00
CA THR A 52 -13.91 -24.42 3.00
C THR A 52 -15.19 -25.13 3.49
N VAL A 53 -15.32 -25.32 4.82
CA VAL A 53 -16.53 -25.90 5.44
C VAL A 53 -17.73 -24.98 5.23
N THR A 54 -17.59 -23.68 5.47
CA THR A 54 -18.64 -22.68 5.26
C THR A 54 -19.11 -22.66 3.80
N ARG A 55 -18.17 -22.69 2.85
CA ARG A 55 -18.47 -22.75 1.43
C ARG A 55 -19.16 -24.04 1.00
N ARG A 56 -18.78 -25.20 1.60
CA ARG A 56 -19.43 -26.48 1.36
C ARG A 56 -20.85 -26.48 1.89
N ALA A 57 -21.07 -25.94 3.10
CA ALA A 57 -22.41 -25.80 3.67
C ALA A 57 -23.32 -24.94 2.79
N ALA A 58 -22.84 -23.81 2.28
CA ALA A 58 -23.58 -22.96 1.35
C ALA A 58 -24.01 -23.73 0.07
N ARG A 59 -23.11 -24.50 -0.51
CA ARG A 59 -23.40 -25.34 -1.68
C ARG A 59 -24.41 -26.46 -1.39
N SER A 60 -24.34 -27.05 -0.20
CA SER A 60 -25.32 -28.05 0.23
C SER A 60 -26.72 -27.47 0.38
N LEU A 61 -26.85 -26.17 0.62
CA LEU A 61 -28.11 -25.42 0.61
C LEU A 61 -28.56 -25.00 -0.82
N GLY A 62 -27.87 -25.46 -1.87
CA GLY A 62 -28.22 -25.19 -3.27
C GLY A 62 -27.66 -23.87 -3.83
N MET A 63 -26.76 -23.20 -3.14
CA MET A 63 -26.15 -21.97 -3.66
C MET A 63 -25.26 -22.26 -4.86
N THR A 64 -25.45 -21.47 -5.93
CA THR A 64 -24.54 -21.48 -7.09
C THR A 64 -23.21 -20.88 -6.74
N TYR A 65 -22.16 -21.10 -7.58
CA TYR A 65 -20.83 -20.53 -7.36
C TYR A 65 -20.85 -19.00 -7.20
N PHE A 66 -21.63 -18.30 -8.02
CA PHE A 66 -21.73 -16.83 -7.93
C PHE A 66 -22.47 -16.37 -6.67
N GLN A 67 -23.46 -17.13 -6.21
CA GLN A 67 -24.13 -16.83 -4.95
C GLN A 67 -23.19 -17.06 -3.75
N ASP A 68 -22.45 -18.20 -3.72
CA ASP A 68 -21.42 -18.47 -2.73
C ASP A 68 -20.39 -17.31 -2.70
N LEU A 69 -19.86 -16.91 -3.87
CA LEU A 69 -18.88 -15.83 -3.97
C LEU A 69 -19.44 -14.50 -3.45
N ARG A 70 -20.67 -14.13 -3.86
CA ARG A 70 -21.27 -12.83 -3.52
C ARG A 70 -21.74 -12.72 -2.07
N TYR A 71 -22.34 -13.78 -1.54
CA TYR A 71 -23.03 -13.72 -0.24
C TYR A 71 -22.19 -14.28 0.91
N ILE A 72 -21.19 -15.11 0.64
CA ILE A 72 -20.35 -15.74 1.64
C ILE A 72 -18.90 -15.25 1.54
N VAL A 73 -18.25 -15.54 0.40
CA VAL A 73 -16.79 -15.34 0.28
C VAL A 73 -16.43 -13.86 0.28
N PHE A 74 -17.14 -13.05 -0.49
CA PHE A 74 -16.80 -11.63 -0.64
C PHE A 74 -17.02 -10.83 0.65
N PRO A 75 -18.16 -10.93 1.37
CA PRO A 75 -18.35 -10.21 2.63
C PRO A 75 -17.34 -10.61 3.71
N ILE A 76 -17.12 -11.92 3.89
CA ILE A 76 -16.17 -12.42 4.90
C ILE A 76 -14.74 -12.07 4.51
N GLY A 77 -14.35 -12.29 3.26
CA GLY A 77 -13.04 -11.99 2.74
C GLY A 77 -12.69 -10.51 2.83
N LEU A 78 -13.62 -9.59 2.54
CA LEU A 78 -13.40 -8.15 2.68
C LEU A 78 -13.08 -7.74 4.12
N ARG A 79 -13.75 -8.34 5.10
CA ARG A 79 -13.46 -8.08 6.53
C ARG A 79 -12.02 -8.51 6.86
N ALA A 80 -11.58 -9.66 6.36
CA ALA A 80 -10.22 -10.17 6.56
C ALA A 80 -9.14 -9.35 5.83
N ILE A 81 -9.47 -8.70 4.71
CA ILE A 81 -8.56 -7.88 3.90
C ILE A 81 -8.21 -6.56 4.58
N LEU A 82 -9.14 -5.95 5.32
CA LEU A 82 -9.03 -4.57 5.79
C LEU A 82 -7.74 -4.27 6.58
N PRO A 83 -7.32 -5.06 7.58
CA PRO A 83 -6.08 -4.79 8.32
C PRO A 83 -4.85 -4.80 7.42
N SER A 84 -4.75 -5.82 6.55
CA SER A 84 -3.64 -5.97 5.61
C SER A 84 -3.63 -4.86 4.55
N TRP A 85 -4.80 -4.47 4.04
CA TRP A 85 -4.95 -3.34 3.12
C TRP A 85 -4.44 -2.05 3.73
N THR A 86 -4.80 -1.77 4.98
CA THR A 86 -4.32 -0.59 5.71
C THR A 86 -2.80 -0.63 5.90
N GLY A 87 -2.25 -1.80 6.23
CA GLY A 87 -0.80 -2.00 6.31
C GLY A 87 -0.10 -1.67 5.00
N VAL A 88 -0.63 -2.12 3.87
CA VAL A 88 -0.08 -1.78 2.53
C VAL A 88 -0.21 -0.29 2.25
N ALA A 89 -1.36 0.35 2.53
CA ALA A 89 -1.56 1.77 2.30
C ALA A 89 -0.55 2.62 3.10
N LEU A 90 -0.35 2.30 4.38
CA LEU A 90 0.65 2.97 5.24
C LEU A 90 2.08 2.66 4.82
N GLY A 91 2.34 1.46 4.28
CA GLY A 91 3.62 1.08 3.69
C GLY A 91 3.94 1.95 2.48
N VAL A 92 3.04 2.00 1.50
CA VAL A 92 3.21 2.78 0.26
C VAL A 92 3.37 4.27 0.54
N LEU A 93 2.66 4.82 1.54
CA LEU A 93 2.84 6.20 1.98
C LEU A 93 4.31 6.49 2.37
N LYS A 94 4.96 5.58 3.08
CA LYS A 94 6.36 5.71 3.48
C LYS A 94 7.31 5.40 2.32
N ASP A 95 7.00 4.38 1.53
CA ASP A 95 7.79 3.92 0.39
C ASP A 95 7.83 4.95 -0.74
N SER A 96 6.85 5.87 -0.80
CA SER A 96 6.87 6.99 -1.75
C SER A 96 8.11 7.88 -1.59
N ALA A 97 8.70 7.94 -0.40
CA ALA A 97 9.96 8.66 -0.16
C ALA A 97 11.15 8.07 -0.95
N LEU A 98 11.09 6.80 -1.34
CA LEU A 98 12.15 6.15 -2.13
C LEU A 98 12.27 6.72 -3.55
N VAL A 99 11.24 7.39 -4.06
CA VAL A 99 11.29 8.04 -5.39
C VAL A 99 12.33 9.18 -5.43
N SER A 100 12.71 9.69 -4.27
CA SER A 100 13.80 10.67 -4.15
C SER A 100 15.13 10.20 -4.75
N VAL A 101 15.37 8.89 -4.82
CA VAL A 101 16.61 8.30 -5.36
C VAL A 101 16.81 8.61 -6.84
N ILE A 102 15.73 8.79 -7.61
CA ILE A 102 15.76 9.17 -9.03
C ILE A 102 15.61 10.68 -9.25
N GLY A 103 15.79 11.48 -8.18
CA GLY A 103 15.85 12.94 -8.25
C GLY A 103 14.53 13.65 -8.04
N TYR A 104 13.41 12.94 -7.79
CA TYR A 104 12.15 13.59 -7.44
C TYR A 104 12.22 14.25 -6.07
N VAL A 105 11.78 15.51 -5.99
CA VAL A 105 11.78 16.27 -4.72
C VAL A 105 10.45 16.05 -4.02
N GLU A 106 10.42 15.05 -3.14
CA GLU A 106 9.35 14.78 -2.20
C GLU A 106 9.73 15.26 -0.78
N LEU A 107 8.91 14.98 0.22
CA LEU A 107 9.06 15.51 1.58
C LEU A 107 10.45 15.18 2.20
N LEU A 108 10.92 13.93 2.05
CA LEU A 108 12.23 13.52 2.59
C LEU A 108 13.37 14.22 1.85
N ARG A 109 13.30 14.29 0.53
CA ARG A 109 14.31 14.97 -0.28
C ARG A 109 14.35 16.47 0.01
N ALA A 110 13.19 17.11 0.11
CA ALA A 110 13.09 18.50 0.51
C ALA A 110 13.70 18.75 1.89
N SER A 111 13.48 17.84 2.84
CA SER A 111 14.08 17.93 4.17
C SER A 111 15.60 17.79 4.14
N GLN A 112 16.15 16.87 3.34
CA GLN A 112 17.61 16.73 3.16
C GLN A 112 18.24 18.00 2.61
N ILE A 113 17.60 18.64 1.61
CA ILE A 113 18.06 19.92 1.08
C ILE A 113 18.06 21.00 2.18
N LEU A 114 17.01 21.04 2.99
CA LEU A 114 16.89 21.99 4.09
C LEU A 114 17.95 21.74 5.18
N ILE A 115 18.18 20.48 5.53
CA ILE A 115 19.25 20.07 6.47
C ILE A 115 20.61 20.56 5.99
N THR A 116 20.92 20.38 4.71
CA THR A 116 22.19 20.82 4.13
C THR A 116 22.37 22.34 4.23
N ARG A 117 21.28 23.10 4.09
CA ARG A 117 21.31 24.57 4.19
C ARG A 117 21.37 25.10 5.61
N THR A 118 20.65 24.46 6.55
CA THR A 118 20.47 24.99 7.91
C THR A 118 21.38 24.33 8.93
N GLN A 119 21.96 23.16 8.61
CA GLN A 119 22.78 22.33 9.49
C GLN A 119 22.04 21.90 10.78
N GLN A 120 20.69 21.78 10.71
CA GLN A 120 19.84 21.41 11.84
C GLN A 120 19.08 20.10 11.58
N PRO A 121 19.76 18.94 11.46
CA PRO A 121 19.14 17.68 11.08
C PRO A 121 18.08 17.19 12.07
N PHE A 122 18.36 17.33 13.37
CA PHE A 122 17.45 16.85 14.42
C PHE A 122 16.08 17.53 14.35
N LEU A 123 16.06 18.86 14.28
CA LEU A 123 14.83 19.64 14.23
C LEU A 123 14.02 19.31 12.96
N ILE A 124 14.68 19.28 11.82
CA ILE A 124 14.00 19.05 10.53
C ILE A 124 13.45 17.64 10.44
N LEU A 125 14.23 16.62 10.83
CA LEU A 125 13.76 15.23 10.82
C LEU A 125 12.63 15.00 11.81
N THR A 126 12.64 15.69 12.97
CA THR A 126 11.52 15.64 13.91
C THR A 126 10.23 16.18 13.28
N VAL A 127 10.32 17.34 12.61
CA VAL A 127 9.16 17.92 11.91
C VAL A 127 8.65 16.99 10.81
N VAL A 128 9.54 16.43 9.99
CA VAL A 128 9.19 15.45 8.95
C VAL A 128 8.51 14.21 9.54
N GLY A 129 9.06 13.69 10.65
CA GLY A 129 8.46 12.57 11.36
C GLY A 129 7.05 12.89 11.87
N LEU A 130 6.82 14.10 12.39
CA LEU A 130 5.50 14.56 12.79
C LEU A 130 4.53 14.67 11.61
N PHE A 131 4.99 15.10 10.43
CA PHE A 131 4.18 15.09 9.21
C PHE A 131 3.75 13.67 8.83
N TYR A 132 4.70 12.72 8.72
CA TYR A 132 4.36 11.33 8.44
C TYR A 132 3.44 10.72 9.50
N PHE A 133 3.66 11.04 10.77
CA PHE A 133 2.79 10.61 11.86
C PHE A 133 1.38 11.18 11.71
N SER A 134 1.24 12.48 11.43
CA SER A 134 -0.06 13.14 11.29
C SER A 134 -0.89 12.60 10.11
N LEU A 135 -0.24 12.11 9.07
CA LEU A 135 -0.90 11.45 7.94
C LEU A 135 -1.23 9.98 8.25
N SER A 136 -0.31 9.27 8.90
CA SER A 136 -0.46 7.83 9.16
C SER A 136 -1.44 7.53 10.29
N TYR A 137 -1.46 8.35 11.34
CA TYR A 137 -2.26 8.12 12.54
C TYR A 137 -3.77 8.09 12.27
N PRO A 138 -4.37 9.06 11.54
CA PRO A 138 -5.79 9.00 11.21
C PRO A 138 -6.18 7.77 10.41
N ILE A 139 -5.35 7.38 9.45
CA ILE A 139 -5.59 6.18 8.60
C ILE A 139 -5.59 4.93 9.47
N ALA A 140 -4.60 4.77 10.36
CA ALA A 140 -4.52 3.63 11.27
C ALA A 140 -5.71 3.58 12.23
N ARG A 141 -6.08 4.72 12.84
CA ARG A 141 -7.21 4.80 13.77
C ARG A 141 -8.55 4.52 13.11
N PHE A 142 -8.73 4.99 11.88
CA PHE A 142 -9.94 4.72 11.12
C PHE A 142 -10.08 3.22 10.79
N SER A 143 -9.00 2.59 10.38
CA SER A 143 -8.97 1.14 10.14
C SER A 143 -9.28 0.34 11.39
N ASP A 144 -8.61 0.65 12.51
CA ASP A 144 -8.87 0.03 13.81
C ASP A 144 -10.34 0.14 14.23
N HIS A 145 -10.96 1.30 13.99
CA HIS A 145 -12.36 1.52 14.35
C HIS A 145 -13.29 0.62 13.53
N ILE A 146 -13.07 0.53 12.22
CA ILE A 146 -13.88 -0.33 11.35
C ILE A 146 -13.67 -1.81 11.70
N GLU A 147 -12.43 -2.23 11.94
CA GLU A 147 -12.11 -3.61 12.31
C GLU A 147 -12.83 -4.03 13.59
N LYS A 148 -12.75 -3.21 14.65
CA LYS A 148 -13.46 -3.47 15.90
C LYS A 148 -14.98 -3.56 15.74
N LYS A 149 -15.55 -2.69 14.90
CA LYS A 149 -16.97 -2.73 14.60
C LYS A 149 -17.37 -4.05 13.92
N TRP A 150 -16.56 -4.52 12.97
CA TRP A 150 -16.84 -5.75 12.24
C TRP A 150 -16.58 -7.05 13.04
N GLN A 151 -15.76 -6.98 14.09
CA GLN A 151 -15.55 -8.11 15.01
C GLN A 151 -16.71 -8.27 16.01
N ASN A 152 -17.43 -7.19 16.29
CA ASN A 152 -18.54 -7.19 17.25
C ASN A 152 -19.92 -7.46 16.61
N ASP A 153 -20.01 -7.45 15.26
CA ASP A 153 -21.20 -7.78 14.46
C ASP A 153 -21.12 -9.22 13.89
#